data_500138dea77dbdc1ba0dd00fa38617f0
#
_entry.id   500138dea77dbdc1ba0dd00fa38617f0
#
_cell.length_a   1.000
_cell.length_b   1.000
_cell.length_c   1.000
_cell.angle_alpha   90.00
_cell.angle_beta   90.00
_cell.angle_gamma   90.00
#
_symmetry.space_group_name_H-M   'P 1'
#
loop_
_entity.id
_entity.type
_entity.pdbx_description
1 polymer ?
#
loop_
_entity_poly.entity_id
_entity_poly.type
_entity_poly.pdbx_seq_one_letter_code
_entity_poly.pdbx_strand_id
1 'polypeptide(L)'
;MKFKLSQIFFLNELVKKTGWYRRMVPDMDNYPTNEWYRKNLQRNYDVVNIGSSSARYAFDYRGLPLKAFNWAEQPQSLSNGYKVLRKYYGILKKGGTVIISISPFSGFDVSGKWPKDADDKYFYILDPYSIEDYESVRKRRKWPLYFNFKASLKALKDELIGQTETLPECRDFRADAHRWMNLWLREFGMESVKDPMNEANSAGRVCRTRLLGEIVGFCRDRGLRPVIVLPPIHPELYRLLTPEFVDEHVISFVRSAVGEECEVFNYICDDLFREDEYYRNAFMLNEKGAGLFTESLLKRLAIV
;
A
#
# COMPACT_ATOMS: atom_id res chain seq x y z
N MET A 1 -14.26 37.39 10.49
CA MET A 1 -14.13 37.63 9.04
C MET A 1 -15.20 36.78 8.34
N LYS A 2 -16.21 37.44 7.71
CA LYS A 2 -17.23 36.69 6.96
C LYS A 2 -16.74 36.49 5.51
N PHE A 3 -16.35 35.30 5.16
CA PHE A 3 -16.04 34.98 3.77
C PHE A 3 -17.32 34.98 2.91
N LYS A 4 -17.25 35.58 1.72
CA LYS A 4 -18.31 35.43 0.72
C LYS A 4 -18.31 34.01 0.16
N LEU A 5 -19.46 33.46 -0.17
CA LEU A 5 -19.62 32.11 -0.72
C LEU A 5 -18.68 31.84 -1.92
N SER A 6 -18.50 32.85 -2.78
CA SER A 6 -17.58 32.79 -3.92
C SER A 6 -16.11 32.61 -3.53
N GLN A 7 -15.68 33.19 -2.40
CA GLN A 7 -14.32 33.05 -1.88
C GLN A 7 -14.09 31.66 -1.31
N ILE A 8 -15.09 31.09 -0.62
CA ILE A 8 -15.03 29.72 -0.09
C ILE A 8 -14.96 28.73 -1.25
N PHE A 9 -15.75 28.92 -2.30
CA PHE A 9 -15.70 28.08 -3.48
C PHE A 9 -14.33 28.16 -4.17
N PHE A 10 -13.78 29.34 -4.37
CA PHE A 10 -12.48 29.54 -4.96
C PHE A 10 -11.36 28.86 -4.15
N LEU A 11 -11.36 29.04 -2.81
CA LEU A 11 -10.39 28.37 -1.93
C LEU A 11 -10.52 26.83 -1.99
N ASN A 12 -11.75 26.32 -2.06
CA ASN A 12 -11.96 24.89 -2.20
C ASN A 12 -11.35 24.34 -3.51
N GLU A 13 -11.49 25.07 -4.62
CA GLU A 13 -10.87 24.68 -5.89
C GLU A 13 -9.33 24.80 -5.88
N LEU A 14 -8.77 25.77 -5.12
CA LEU A 14 -7.33 25.83 -4.88
C LEU A 14 -6.84 24.63 -4.09
N VAL A 15 -7.55 24.20 -3.03
CA VAL A 15 -7.21 23.00 -2.27
C VAL A 15 -7.14 21.77 -3.17
N LYS A 16 -8.07 21.63 -4.11
CA LYS A 16 -8.07 20.51 -5.07
C LYS A 16 -6.86 20.48 -6.01
N LYS A 17 -6.14 21.60 -6.13
CA LYS A 17 -4.90 21.67 -6.95
C LYS A 17 -3.65 21.29 -6.15
N THR A 18 -3.73 21.23 -4.83
CA THR A 18 -2.57 20.90 -3.98
C THR A 18 -2.11 19.45 -4.15
N GLY A 19 -0.83 19.20 -3.91
CA GLY A 19 -0.25 17.86 -3.92
C GLY A 19 -0.94 16.93 -2.90
N TRP A 20 -1.28 17.44 -1.71
CA TRP A 20 -2.05 16.70 -0.71
C TRP A 20 -3.37 16.15 -1.27
N TYR A 21 -4.15 16.98 -1.95
CA TYR A 21 -5.44 16.55 -2.50
C TYR A 21 -5.26 15.54 -3.64
N ARG A 22 -4.25 15.76 -4.48
CA ARG A 22 -3.94 14.87 -5.60
C ARG A 22 -3.26 13.57 -5.16
N ARG A 23 -2.82 13.51 -3.91
CA ARG A 23 -2.01 12.41 -3.36
C ARG A 23 -0.78 12.11 -4.21
N MET A 24 -0.15 13.15 -4.68
CA MET A 24 1.17 13.00 -5.28
C MET A 24 2.17 12.68 -4.17
N VAL A 25 2.93 11.63 -4.37
CA VAL A 25 4.18 11.42 -3.65
C VAL A 25 5.24 12.13 -4.49
N PRO A 26 5.84 13.21 -4.00
CA PRO A 26 6.58 14.16 -4.84
C PRO A 26 7.84 13.60 -5.47
N ASP A 27 8.37 12.53 -4.92
CA ASP A 27 9.71 12.00 -5.19
C ASP A 27 9.72 10.73 -6.05
N MET A 28 8.55 10.25 -6.52
CA MET A 28 8.49 9.03 -7.31
C MET A 28 7.48 9.11 -8.47
N ASP A 29 7.99 9.19 -9.68
CA ASP A 29 7.18 9.20 -10.92
C ASP A 29 6.30 7.95 -11.10
N ASN A 30 6.54 6.91 -10.30
CA ASN A 30 5.79 5.66 -10.29
C ASN A 30 4.47 5.73 -9.51
N TYR A 31 4.21 6.81 -8.79
CA TYR A 31 3.01 6.91 -7.96
C TYR A 31 1.97 7.79 -8.63
N PRO A 32 1.13 7.18 -9.47
CA PRO A 32 0.08 7.92 -10.13
C PRO A 32 -0.91 8.45 -9.11
N THR A 33 -1.30 9.68 -9.33
CA THR A 33 -2.46 10.25 -8.65
C THR A 33 -3.74 9.55 -9.08
N ASN A 34 -4.82 9.74 -8.35
CA ASN A 34 -6.16 9.29 -8.78
C ASN A 34 -6.50 9.78 -10.19
N GLU A 35 -5.99 10.95 -10.57
CA GLU A 35 -6.17 11.53 -11.90
C GLU A 35 -5.39 10.76 -12.96
N TRP A 36 -4.21 10.25 -12.61
CA TRP A 36 -3.38 9.45 -13.49
C TRP A 36 -4.08 8.15 -13.91
N TYR A 37 -4.71 7.44 -12.98
CA TYR A 37 -5.51 6.23 -13.29
C TYR A 37 -6.55 6.46 -14.36
N ARG A 38 -7.14 7.66 -14.41
CA ARG A 38 -8.18 7.98 -15.39
C ARG A 38 -7.64 8.31 -16.77
N LYS A 39 -6.43 8.84 -16.86
CA LYS A 39 -5.90 9.43 -18.10
C LYS A 39 -4.82 8.58 -18.77
N ASN A 40 -4.08 7.78 -18.01
CA ASN A 40 -2.82 7.20 -18.48
C ASN A 40 -2.79 5.67 -18.52
N LEU A 41 -3.88 4.98 -18.16
CA LEU A 41 -3.89 3.53 -18.23
C LEU A 41 -3.72 3.05 -19.68
N GLN A 42 -2.61 2.40 -19.93
CA GLN A 42 -2.31 1.70 -21.16
C GLN A 42 -2.86 0.27 -21.09
N ARG A 43 -2.60 -0.54 -22.13
CA ARG A 43 -2.89 -1.97 -22.15
C ARG A 43 -1.62 -2.80 -22.28
N ASN A 44 -1.77 -4.10 -22.08
CA ASN A 44 -0.70 -5.09 -22.22
C ASN A 44 0.42 -4.88 -21.18
N TYR A 45 0.04 -4.68 -19.92
CA TYR A 45 0.98 -4.70 -18.82
C TYR A 45 1.51 -6.11 -18.57
N ASP A 46 2.83 -6.20 -18.39
CA ASP A 46 3.54 -7.45 -18.05
C ASP A 46 3.36 -7.79 -16.58
N VAL A 47 3.47 -6.77 -15.73
CA VAL A 47 3.47 -6.91 -14.27
C VAL A 47 2.66 -5.79 -13.63
N VAL A 48 1.89 -6.14 -12.61
CA VAL A 48 1.30 -5.19 -11.67
C VAL A 48 1.50 -5.70 -10.25
N ASN A 49 1.52 -4.79 -9.28
CA ASN A 49 1.50 -5.17 -7.87
C ASN A 49 0.37 -4.48 -7.11
N ILE A 50 -0.18 -5.17 -6.14
CA ILE A 50 -1.10 -4.65 -5.12
C ILE A 50 -0.48 -4.82 -3.74
N GLY A 51 -0.87 -3.99 -2.79
CA GLY A 51 -0.39 -4.05 -1.41
C GLY A 51 -0.45 -2.69 -0.73
N SER A 52 -0.06 -2.65 0.53
CA SER A 52 -0.11 -1.46 1.35
C SER A 52 1.20 -0.64 1.26
N SER A 53 1.51 0.09 2.30
CA SER A 53 2.65 1.03 2.35
C SER A 53 3.99 0.40 1.98
N SER A 54 4.29 -0.81 2.49
CA SER A 54 5.53 -1.50 2.13
C SER A 54 5.62 -1.76 0.63
N ALA A 55 4.55 -2.24 0.02
CA ALA A 55 4.50 -2.48 -1.43
C ALA A 55 4.61 -1.20 -2.24
N ARG A 56 3.97 -0.12 -1.77
CA ARG A 56 4.04 1.17 -2.45
C ARG A 56 5.49 1.64 -2.61
N TYR A 57 6.31 1.45 -1.59
CA TYR A 57 7.71 1.89 -1.56
C TYR A 57 8.71 0.80 -1.93
N ALA A 58 8.27 -0.45 -2.16
CA ALA A 58 9.17 -1.53 -2.55
C ALA A 58 9.33 -1.69 -4.06
N PHE A 59 8.34 -1.25 -4.85
CA PHE A 59 8.38 -1.48 -6.30
C PHE A 59 8.70 -0.20 -7.06
N ASP A 60 9.84 -0.24 -7.77
CA ASP A 60 10.24 0.77 -8.73
C ASP A 60 10.48 0.13 -10.11
N TYR A 61 9.57 0.40 -11.04
CA TYR A 61 9.63 -0.15 -12.40
C TYR A 61 10.28 0.80 -13.42
N ARG A 62 10.79 1.95 -12.98
CA ARG A 62 11.42 2.94 -13.87
C ARG A 62 12.65 2.36 -14.55
N GLY A 63 12.81 2.62 -15.84
CA GLY A 63 13.97 2.19 -16.61
C GLY A 63 14.02 0.70 -16.96
N LEU A 64 13.05 -0.10 -16.51
CA LEU A 64 13.01 -1.52 -16.84
C LEU A 64 12.37 -1.75 -18.23
N PRO A 65 12.84 -2.74 -19.02
CA PRO A 65 12.33 -3.00 -20.37
C PRO A 65 11.00 -3.80 -20.36
N LEU A 66 10.05 -3.37 -19.55
CA LEU A 66 8.73 -4.01 -19.40
C LEU A 66 7.65 -2.97 -19.09
N LYS A 67 6.40 -3.32 -19.36
CA LYS A 67 5.26 -2.52 -18.94
C LYS A 67 4.79 -2.99 -17.57
N ALA A 68 5.01 -2.18 -16.56
CA ALA A 68 4.58 -2.49 -15.20
C ALA A 68 3.87 -1.30 -14.55
N PHE A 69 3.10 -1.59 -13.51
CA PHE A 69 2.37 -0.60 -12.79
C PHE A 69 2.20 -0.95 -11.32
N ASN A 70 2.49 0.02 -10.45
CA ASN A 70 2.33 -0.14 -9.02
C ASN A 70 0.94 0.34 -8.57
N TRP A 71 0.05 -0.62 -8.27
CA TRP A 71 -1.30 -0.34 -7.75
C TRP A 71 -1.37 -0.29 -6.22
N ALA A 72 -0.23 -0.41 -5.55
CA ALA A 72 -0.20 -0.31 -4.10
C ALA A 72 -0.52 1.12 -3.64
N GLU A 73 -1.25 1.23 -2.53
CA GLU A 73 -1.65 2.50 -1.93
C GLU A 73 -1.35 2.53 -0.42
N GLN A 74 -1.23 3.72 0.13
CA GLN A 74 -0.92 3.91 1.55
C GLN A 74 -2.07 4.62 2.28
N PRO A 75 -2.76 3.93 3.21
CA PRO A 75 -2.78 2.48 3.40
C PRO A 75 -3.65 1.77 2.36
N GLN A 76 -3.45 0.48 2.14
CA GLN A 76 -4.32 -0.35 1.31
C GLN A 76 -4.64 -1.66 2.02
N SER A 77 -5.93 -1.97 2.19
CA SER A 77 -6.36 -3.29 2.63
C SER A 77 -6.31 -4.29 1.48
N LEU A 78 -6.22 -5.59 1.81
CA LEU A 78 -6.34 -6.66 0.79
C LEU A 78 -7.64 -6.53 -0.02
N SER A 79 -8.74 -6.17 0.65
CA SER A 79 -10.04 -5.95 0.00
C SER A 79 -9.98 -4.84 -1.04
N ASN A 80 -9.38 -3.69 -0.70
CA ASN A 80 -9.28 -2.58 -1.64
C ASN A 80 -8.31 -2.89 -2.79
N GLY A 81 -7.18 -3.57 -2.52
CA GLY A 81 -6.30 -4.08 -3.57
C GLY A 81 -7.02 -5.02 -4.52
N TYR A 82 -7.87 -5.91 -3.98
CA TYR A 82 -8.70 -6.81 -4.80
C TYR A 82 -9.74 -6.06 -5.65
N LYS A 83 -10.39 -5.03 -5.10
CA LYS A 83 -11.33 -4.18 -5.88
C LYS A 83 -10.61 -3.50 -7.05
N VAL A 84 -9.39 -2.98 -6.84
CA VAL A 84 -8.57 -2.38 -7.91
C VAL A 84 -8.22 -3.45 -8.97
N LEU A 85 -7.72 -4.60 -8.54
CA LEU A 85 -7.41 -5.72 -9.45
C LEU A 85 -8.64 -6.14 -10.26
N ARG A 86 -9.79 -6.34 -9.63
CA ARG A 86 -11.04 -6.72 -10.31
C ARG A 86 -11.48 -5.72 -11.37
N LYS A 87 -11.26 -4.44 -11.12
CA LYS A 87 -11.63 -3.39 -12.08
C LYS A 87 -10.66 -3.32 -13.27
N TYR A 88 -9.37 -3.48 -13.00
CA TYR A 88 -8.33 -3.17 -14.00
C TYR A 88 -7.59 -4.39 -14.57
N TYR A 89 -7.88 -5.62 -14.14
CA TYR A 89 -7.17 -6.82 -14.62
C TYR A 89 -7.12 -6.94 -16.15
N GLY A 90 -8.14 -6.44 -16.85
CA GLY A 90 -8.23 -6.49 -18.32
C GLY A 90 -7.19 -5.65 -19.07
N ILE A 91 -6.37 -4.87 -18.37
CA ILE A 91 -5.23 -4.16 -18.97
C ILE A 91 -3.95 -5.00 -18.98
N LEU A 92 -3.89 -6.10 -18.22
CA LEU A 92 -2.75 -7.01 -18.27
C LEU A 92 -2.78 -7.83 -19.56
N LYS A 93 -1.61 -8.19 -20.05
CA LYS A 93 -1.49 -9.18 -21.13
C LYS A 93 -1.89 -10.57 -20.61
N LYS A 94 -2.19 -11.49 -21.52
CA LYS A 94 -2.37 -12.90 -21.19
C LYS A 94 -1.08 -13.44 -20.55
N GLY A 95 -1.19 -14.13 -19.43
CA GLY A 95 -0.04 -14.58 -18.62
C GLY A 95 0.65 -13.47 -17.84
N GLY A 96 0.08 -12.25 -17.80
CA GLY A 96 0.63 -11.14 -17.02
C GLY A 96 0.70 -11.47 -15.53
N THR A 97 1.74 -10.97 -14.86
CA THR A 97 2.01 -11.27 -13.46
C THR A 97 1.32 -10.28 -12.53
N VAL A 98 0.63 -10.79 -11.52
CA VAL A 98 0.04 -10.03 -10.43
C VAL A 98 0.80 -10.31 -9.14
N ILE A 99 1.58 -9.36 -8.67
CA ILE A 99 2.32 -9.46 -7.43
C ILE A 99 1.41 -8.99 -6.29
N ILE A 100 1.19 -9.85 -5.31
CA ILE A 100 0.39 -9.59 -4.11
C ILE A 100 1.35 -9.46 -2.94
N SER A 101 1.56 -8.23 -2.48
CA SER A 101 2.47 -7.97 -1.38
C SER A 101 1.80 -8.14 -0.04
N ILE A 102 2.46 -8.90 0.82
CA ILE A 102 2.03 -9.19 2.19
C ILE A 102 3.02 -8.55 3.17
N SER A 103 2.51 -7.87 4.17
CA SER A 103 3.28 -7.32 5.29
C SER A 103 3.11 -8.18 6.55
N PRO A 104 3.94 -8.02 7.59
CA PRO A 104 3.89 -8.89 8.78
C PRO A 104 2.51 -9.01 9.44
N PHE A 105 1.72 -7.96 9.43
CA PHE A 105 0.39 -7.95 10.05
C PHE A 105 -0.77 -8.05 9.04
N SER A 106 -0.52 -8.46 7.81
CA SER A 106 -1.59 -8.56 6.80
C SER A 106 -2.67 -9.59 7.14
N GLY A 107 -2.35 -10.58 7.97
CA GLY A 107 -3.29 -11.58 8.46
C GLY A 107 -4.12 -11.13 9.67
N PHE A 108 -3.84 -9.96 10.25
CA PHE A 108 -4.53 -9.45 11.45
C PHE A 108 -5.70 -8.54 11.07
N ASP A 109 -6.67 -8.43 11.95
CA ASP A 109 -7.76 -7.48 11.76
C ASP A 109 -7.45 -6.17 12.51
N VAL A 110 -7.72 -5.07 11.84
CA VAL A 110 -7.66 -3.75 12.47
C VAL A 110 -8.80 -3.67 13.48
N SER A 111 -8.47 -3.53 14.77
CA SER A 111 -9.46 -3.50 15.85
C SER A 111 -10.35 -2.25 15.77
N GLY A 112 -11.19 -2.22 14.76
CA GLY A 112 -12.35 -1.35 14.64
C GLY A 112 -12.16 0.02 14.05
N LYS A 113 -10.98 0.44 13.52
CA LYS A 113 -10.87 1.84 13.05
C LYS A 113 -9.93 2.00 11.85
N TRP A 114 -10.40 1.54 10.70
CA TRP A 114 -9.85 2.05 9.45
C TRP A 114 -9.96 3.59 9.41
N PRO A 115 -8.89 4.34 9.05
CA PRO A 115 -8.97 5.79 8.99
C PRO A 115 -10.09 6.26 8.07
N LYS A 116 -10.93 7.18 8.55
CA LYS A 116 -12.14 7.64 7.83
C LYS A 116 -11.86 8.16 6.42
N ASP A 117 -10.67 8.69 6.17
CA ASP A 117 -10.24 9.27 4.89
C ASP A 117 -9.36 8.31 4.06
N ALA A 118 -9.09 7.10 4.58
CA ALA A 118 -8.21 6.14 3.90
C ALA A 118 -8.73 5.73 2.51
N ASP A 119 -10.05 5.78 2.31
CA ASP A 119 -10.69 5.40 1.05
C ASP A 119 -10.91 6.58 0.09
N ASP A 120 -10.62 7.81 0.49
CA ASP A 120 -10.80 9.01 -0.34
C ASP A 120 -10.00 8.94 -1.65
N LYS A 121 -8.85 8.25 -1.64
CA LYS A 121 -8.00 8.01 -2.82
C LYS A 121 -8.69 7.19 -3.91
N TYR A 122 -9.63 6.32 -3.53
CA TYR A 122 -10.35 5.46 -4.48
C TYR A 122 -11.48 6.16 -5.20
N PHE A 123 -11.83 7.40 -4.86
CA PHE A 123 -12.93 8.15 -5.46
C PHE A 123 -12.86 8.24 -6.98
N TYR A 124 -11.67 8.33 -7.54
CA TYR A 124 -11.44 8.37 -8.98
C TYR A 124 -10.92 7.04 -9.56
N ILE A 125 -10.58 6.09 -8.71
CA ILE A 125 -10.01 4.80 -9.10
C ILE A 125 -11.11 3.76 -9.25
N LEU A 126 -12.02 3.67 -8.27
CA LEU A 126 -13.06 2.64 -8.21
C LEU A 126 -14.44 3.19 -8.61
N ASP A 127 -15.34 2.26 -8.92
CA ASP A 127 -16.73 2.60 -9.17
C ASP A 127 -17.44 2.92 -7.83
N PRO A 128 -18.47 3.80 -7.83
CA PRO A 128 -19.15 4.22 -6.61
C PRO A 128 -19.62 3.07 -5.72
N TYR A 129 -20.17 2.02 -6.32
CA TYR A 129 -20.69 0.85 -5.58
C TYR A 129 -19.59 -0.03 -4.95
N SER A 130 -18.33 0.18 -5.34
CA SER A 130 -17.17 -0.53 -4.79
C SER A 130 -16.51 0.19 -3.61
N ILE A 131 -16.90 1.44 -3.36
CA ILE A 131 -16.36 2.27 -2.28
C ILE A 131 -17.30 2.21 -1.09
N GLU A 132 -16.78 1.78 0.06
CA GLU A 132 -17.53 1.83 1.31
C GLU A 132 -17.83 3.29 1.70
N ASP A 133 -19.07 3.57 2.13
CA ASP A 133 -19.55 4.92 2.44
C ASP A 133 -19.20 5.96 1.35
N TYR A 134 -19.49 5.62 0.07
CA TYR A 134 -19.20 6.47 -1.08
C TYR A 134 -19.70 7.90 -0.92
N GLU A 135 -20.88 8.11 -0.32
CA GLU A 135 -21.43 9.45 -0.14
C GLU A 135 -20.57 10.33 0.77
N SER A 136 -20.01 9.78 1.84
CA SER A 136 -19.07 10.50 2.71
C SER A 136 -17.75 10.77 1.98
N VAL A 137 -17.23 9.80 1.24
CA VAL A 137 -16.05 9.98 0.40
C VAL A 137 -16.30 11.09 -0.64
N ARG A 138 -17.42 11.03 -1.34
CA ARG A 138 -17.85 12.05 -2.32
C ARG A 138 -17.90 13.44 -1.73
N LYS A 139 -18.50 13.59 -0.53
CA LYS A 139 -18.56 14.87 0.17
C LYS A 139 -17.16 15.40 0.51
N ARG A 140 -16.28 14.57 1.09
CA ARG A 140 -14.90 14.97 1.42
C ARG A 140 -14.09 15.34 0.17
N ARG A 141 -14.23 14.59 -0.92
CA ARG A 141 -13.54 14.87 -2.19
C ARG A 141 -14.12 16.11 -2.90
N LYS A 142 -15.42 16.32 -2.85
CA LYS A 142 -16.06 17.49 -3.47
C LYS A 142 -15.80 18.78 -2.69
N TRP A 143 -15.78 18.70 -1.36
CA TRP A 143 -15.67 19.84 -0.45
C TRP A 143 -14.54 19.66 0.60
N PRO A 144 -13.27 19.47 0.17
CA PRO A 144 -12.17 19.21 1.10
C PRO A 144 -11.96 20.33 2.12
N LEU A 145 -12.16 21.59 1.74
CA LEU A 145 -12.03 22.73 2.63
C LEU A 145 -13.05 22.66 3.81
N TYR A 146 -14.21 22.11 3.58
CA TYR A 146 -15.24 22.00 4.63
C TYR A 146 -15.06 20.75 5.50
N PHE A 147 -14.81 19.60 4.89
CA PHE A 147 -14.75 18.31 5.59
C PHE A 147 -13.38 17.99 6.17
N ASN A 148 -12.29 18.57 5.62
CA ASN A 148 -10.90 18.38 6.04
C ASN A 148 -10.21 19.75 6.23
N PHE A 149 -10.81 20.66 6.98
CA PHE A 149 -10.40 22.07 7.08
C PHE A 149 -8.91 22.25 7.45
N LYS A 150 -8.46 21.59 8.53
CA LYS A 150 -7.06 21.71 9.00
C LYS A 150 -6.06 21.20 7.96
N ALA A 151 -6.32 20.04 7.37
CA ALA A 151 -5.46 19.47 6.33
C ALA A 151 -5.47 20.32 5.06
N SER A 152 -6.63 20.87 4.68
CA SER A 152 -6.76 21.77 3.53
C SER A 152 -5.97 23.07 3.70
N LEU A 153 -6.02 23.69 4.88
CA LEU A 153 -5.24 24.90 5.16
C LEU A 153 -3.73 24.60 5.19
N LYS A 154 -3.33 23.47 5.80
CA LYS A 154 -1.94 23.03 5.78
C LYS A 154 -1.47 22.83 4.35
N ALA A 155 -2.23 22.11 3.53
CA ALA A 155 -1.89 21.86 2.13
C ALA A 155 -1.75 23.15 1.31
N LEU A 156 -2.64 24.14 1.49
CA LEU A 156 -2.51 25.44 0.82
C LEU A 156 -1.25 26.17 1.26
N LYS A 157 -0.94 26.13 2.56
CA LYS A 157 0.29 26.73 3.08
C LYS A 157 1.52 26.06 2.49
N ASP A 158 1.57 24.74 2.52
CA ASP A 158 2.71 23.95 2.02
C ASP A 158 2.95 24.22 0.52
N GLU A 159 1.87 24.32 -0.27
CA GLU A 159 1.94 24.67 -1.70
C GLU A 159 2.50 26.10 -1.91
N LEU A 160 2.07 27.07 -1.11
CA LEU A 160 2.54 28.47 -1.20
C LEU A 160 4.01 28.63 -0.86
N ILE A 161 4.54 27.84 0.07
CA ILE A 161 5.96 27.90 0.47
C ILE A 161 6.84 26.91 -0.31
N GLY A 162 6.27 26.21 -1.30
CA GLY A 162 6.98 25.21 -2.10
C GLY A 162 7.42 23.99 -1.28
N GLN A 163 6.78 23.76 -0.14
CA GLN A 163 7.09 22.62 0.73
C GLN A 163 6.36 21.40 0.20
N THR A 164 7.09 20.49 -0.41
CA THR A 164 6.58 19.16 -0.73
C THR A 164 6.59 18.31 0.54
N GLU A 165 5.52 17.52 0.75
CA GLU A 165 5.52 16.51 1.81
C GLU A 165 6.51 15.38 1.46
N THR A 166 7.78 15.62 1.75
CA THR A 166 8.75 14.55 1.79
C THR A 166 8.61 13.82 3.12
N LEU A 167 8.46 12.50 3.06
CA LEU A 167 8.60 11.71 4.29
C LEU A 167 10.04 11.89 4.76
N PRO A 168 10.26 12.32 6.02
CA PRO A 168 11.62 12.51 6.52
C PRO A 168 12.38 11.18 6.46
N GLU A 169 13.63 11.22 6.06
CA GLU A 169 14.52 10.09 6.14
C GLU A 169 14.77 9.72 7.62
N CYS A 170 14.73 8.44 7.89
CA CYS A 170 15.00 7.93 9.23
C CYS A 170 16.48 8.10 9.58
N ARG A 171 16.77 8.62 10.76
CA ARG A 171 18.14 8.75 11.28
C ARG A 171 18.47 7.71 12.35
N ASP A 172 17.47 7.14 12.98
CA ASP A 172 17.58 6.12 14.00
C ASP A 172 16.58 5.00 13.70
N PHE A 173 17.06 4.00 13.00
CA PHE A 173 16.24 2.84 12.58
C PHE A 173 15.77 2.00 13.76
N ARG A 174 16.52 1.98 14.87
CA ARG A 174 16.12 1.25 16.08
C ARG A 174 14.92 1.93 16.74
N ALA A 175 15.00 3.24 16.94
CA ALA A 175 13.86 4.00 17.48
C ALA A 175 12.63 3.92 16.56
N ASP A 176 12.86 3.99 15.26
CA ASP A 176 11.78 3.89 14.27
C ASP A 176 11.16 2.49 14.23
N ALA A 177 11.95 1.42 14.35
CA ALA A 177 11.46 0.05 14.45
C ALA A 177 10.52 -0.12 15.67
N HIS A 178 10.94 0.38 16.84
CA HIS A 178 10.06 0.37 18.03
C HIS A 178 8.80 1.20 17.83
N ARG A 179 8.88 2.34 17.13
CA ARG A 179 7.70 3.15 16.77
C ARG A 179 6.71 2.37 15.92
N TRP A 180 7.19 1.67 14.87
CA TRP A 180 6.36 0.83 14.00
C TRP A 180 5.74 -0.33 14.77
N MET A 181 6.52 -1.03 15.58
CA MET A 181 6.03 -2.14 16.39
C MET A 181 4.92 -1.68 17.36
N ASN A 182 5.16 -0.61 18.11
CA ASN A 182 4.16 -0.05 19.02
C ASN A 182 2.89 0.43 18.31
N LEU A 183 3.03 0.94 17.07
CA LEU A 183 1.89 1.33 16.24
C LEU A 183 1.04 0.10 15.90
N TRP A 184 1.64 -0.97 15.41
CA TRP A 184 0.95 -2.20 15.05
C TRP A 184 0.32 -2.90 16.25
N LEU A 185 1.05 -3.05 17.34
CA LEU A 185 0.50 -3.66 18.56
C LEU A 185 -0.77 -2.94 19.00
N ARG A 186 -0.75 -1.60 18.98
CA ARG A 186 -1.94 -0.79 19.31
C ARG A 186 -3.05 -0.91 18.27
N GLU A 187 -2.70 -0.91 16.97
CA GLU A 187 -3.65 -1.03 15.87
C GLU A 187 -4.41 -2.36 15.92
N PHE A 188 -3.72 -3.43 16.28
CA PHE A 188 -4.28 -4.78 16.35
C PHE A 188 -4.70 -5.22 17.75
N GLY A 189 -4.66 -4.31 18.75
CA GLY A 189 -5.10 -4.58 20.12
C GLY A 189 -4.28 -5.68 20.80
N MET A 190 -2.96 -5.65 20.64
CA MET A 190 -2.00 -6.59 21.22
C MET A 190 -1.07 -5.84 22.17
N GLU A 191 -0.57 -6.52 23.21
CA GLU A 191 0.49 -5.98 24.10
C GLU A 191 1.88 -6.42 23.63
N SER A 192 1.97 -7.61 23.04
CA SER A 192 3.22 -8.21 22.56
C SER A 192 2.98 -9.07 21.31
N VAL A 193 4.01 -9.20 20.46
CA VAL A 193 4.02 -10.18 19.35
C VAL A 193 4.01 -11.64 19.82
N LYS A 194 4.28 -11.87 21.11
CA LYS A 194 4.24 -13.20 21.72
C LYS A 194 2.86 -13.58 22.27
N ASP A 195 1.94 -12.63 22.30
CA ASP A 195 0.60 -12.90 22.80
C ASP A 195 -0.18 -13.73 21.78
N PRO A 196 -1.05 -14.62 22.23
CA PRO A 196 -1.98 -15.30 21.33
C PRO A 196 -2.88 -14.28 20.63
N MET A 197 -3.32 -14.60 19.45
CA MET A 197 -4.31 -13.79 18.74
C MET A 197 -5.58 -13.62 19.58
N ASN A 198 -6.01 -12.38 19.76
CA ASN A 198 -7.33 -12.10 20.34
C ASN A 198 -8.46 -12.54 19.40
N GLU A 199 -9.69 -12.55 19.88
CA GLU A 199 -10.86 -13.02 19.12
C GLU A 199 -11.05 -12.26 17.81
N ALA A 200 -10.89 -10.93 17.82
CA ALA A 200 -11.02 -10.09 16.62
C ALA A 200 -9.96 -10.43 15.56
N ASN A 201 -8.70 -10.59 15.99
CA ASN A 201 -7.62 -10.99 15.10
C ASN A 201 -7.82 -12.40 14.55
N SER A 202 -8.29 -13.33 15.36
CA SER A 202 -8.57 -14.71 14.95
C SER A 202 -9.69 -14.77 13.90
N ALA A 203 -10.78 -14.05 14.14
CA ALA A 203 -11.88 -13.92 13.17
C ALA A 203 -11.42 -13.22 11.87
N GLY A 204 -10.65 -12.13 12.01
CA GLY A 204 -10.06 -11.40 10.90
C GLY A 204 -9.11 -12.27 10.08
N ARG A 205 -8.32 -13.13 10.74
CA ARG A 205 -7.42 -14.09 10.10
C ARG A 205 -8.19 -15.00 9.13
N VAL A 206 -9.30 -15.59 9.56
CA VAL A 206 -10.14 -16.46 8.73
C VAL A 206 -10.63 -15.71 7.48
N CYS A 207 -11.14 -14.48 7.66
CA CYS A 207 -11.63 -13.66 6.55
C CYS A 207 -10.51 -13.30 5.57
N ARG A 208 -9.32 -12.94 6.07
CA ARG A 208 -8.18 -12.54 5.23
C ARG A 208 -7.54 -13.71 4.51
N THR A 209 -7.48 -14.88 5.14
CA THR A 209 -7.02 -16.11 4.51
C THR A 209 -7.91 -16.46 3.30
N ARG A 210 -9.24 -16.45 3.51
CA ARG A 210 -10.19 -16.65 2.41
C ARG A 210 -10.02 -15.62 1.30
N LEU A 211 -9.95 -14.34 1.65
CA LEU A 211 -9.81 -13.25 0.68
C LEU A 211 -8.52 -13.38 -0.14
N LEU A 212 -7.39 -13.72 0.48
CA LEU A 212 -6.13 -13.92 -0.23
C LEU A 212 -6.25 -15.10 -1.21
N GLY A 213 -6.88 -16.19 -0.80
CA GLY A 213 -7.19 -17.33 -1.68
C GLY A 213 -8.09 -16.92 -2.86
N GLU A 214 -9.13 -16.11 -2.61
CA GLU A 214 -9.99 -15.56 -3.66
C GLU A 214 -9.23 -14.69 -4.67
N ILE A 215 -8.27 -13.86 -4.22
CA ILE A 215 -7.43 -13.05 -5.11
C ILE A 215 -6.58 -13.94 -6.01
N VAL A 216 -5.95 -14.97 -5.45
CA VAL A 216 -5.13 -15.92 -6.23
C VAL A 216 -5.98 -16.71 -7.22
N GLY A 217 -7.13 -17.23 -6.78
CA GLY A 217 -8.10 -17.91 -7.64
C GLY A 217 -8.57 -17.02 -8.79
N PHE A 218 -8.94 -15.77 -8.49
CA PHE A 218 -9.34 -14.79 -9.49
C PHE A 218 -8.27 -14.57 -10.59
N CYS A 219 -7.00 -14.53 -10.20
CA CYS A 219 -5.90 -14.40 -11.17
C CYS A 219 -5.82 -15.65 -12.06
N ARG A 220 -5.81 -16.84 -11.46
CA ARG A 220 -5.70 -18.12 -12.18
C ARG A 220 -6.85 -18.33 -13.17
N ASP A 221 -8.07 -18.06 -12.75
CA ASP A 221 -9.28 -18.15 -13.59
C ASP A 221 -9.23 -17.25 -14.84
N ARG A 222 -8.39 -16.23 -14.82
CA ARG A 222 -8.20 -15.26 -15.91
C ARG A 222 -6.89 -15.45 -16.68
N GLY A 223 -6.19 -16.55 -16.40
CA GLY A 223 -4.91 -16.85 -17.03
C GLY A 223 -3.81 -15.86 -16.68
N LEU A 224 -3.90 -15.24 -15.49
CA LEU A 224 -2.85 -14.40 -14.91
C LEU A 224 -1.99 -15.23 -13.96
N ARG A 225 -0.73 -14.84 -13.79
CA ARG A 225 0.21 -15.47 -12.86
C ARG A 225 0.21 -14.73 -11.52
N PRO A 226 -0.45 -15.24 -10.47
CA PRO A 226 -0.37 -14.67 -9.12
C PRO A 226 0.96 -15.05 -8.45
N VAL A 227 1.60 -14.07 -7.81
CA VAL A 227 2.83 -14.24 -7.05
C VAL A 227 2.69 -13.53 -5.72
N ILE A 228 2.97 -14.23 -4.63
CA ILE A 228 2.98 -13.64 -3.28
C ILE A 228 4.40 -13.18 -2.98
N VAL A 229 4.52 -11.95 -2.46
CA VAL A 229 5.82 -11.39 -2.09
C VAL A 229 5.76 -10.76 -0.71
N LEU A 230 6.74 -11.06 0.10
CA LEU A 230 6.99 -10.39 1.38
C LEU A 230 8.17 -9.44 1.17
N PRO A 231 7.93 -8.12 1.04
CA PRO A 231 9.00 -7.15 0.85
C PRO A 231 9.96 -7.09 2.04
N PRO A 232 11.21 -6.66 1.83
CA PRO A 232 12.17 -6.48 2.90
C PRO A 232 11.69 -5.46 3.93
N ILE A 233 11.99 -5.72 5.20
CA ILE A 233 11.92 -4.76 6.29
C ILE A 233 13.29 -4.62 6.93
N HIS A 234 13.54 -3.49 7.56
CA HIS A 234 14.83 -3.21 8.18
C HIS A 234 15.18 -4.25 9.27
N PRO A 235 16.45 -4.68 9.39
CA PRO A 235 16.86 -5.69 10.38
C PRO A 235 16.45 -5.35 11.82
N GLU A 236 16.48 -4.07 12.21
CA GLU A 236 16.03 -3.65 13.54
C GLU A 236 14.53 -3.93 13.78
N LEU A 237 13.70 -3.76 12.74
CA LEU A 237 12.28 -4.08 12.83
C LEU A 237 12.04 -5.59 12.83
N TYR A 238 12.78 -6.33 11.99
CA TYR A 238 12.68 -7.78 11.95
C TYR A 238 13.04 -8.43 13.31
N ARG A 239 14.05 -7.92 14.04
CA ARG A 239 14.41 -8.41 15.37
C ARG A 239 13.30 -8.28 16.41
N LEU A 240 12.37 -7.34 16.21
CA LEU A 240 11.20 -7.17 17.10
C LEU A 240 10.07 -8.15 16.77
N LEU A 241 10.09 -8.72 15.55
CA LEU A 241 9.23 -9.82 15.14
C LEU A 241 9.97 -11.11 15.48
N THR A 242 9.49 -11.91 16.42
CA THR A 242 10.16 -13.18 16.72
C THR A 242 10.07 -14.15 15.54
N PRO A 243 11.01 -15.10 15.38
CA PRO A 243 10.91 -16.13 14.33
C PRO A 243 9.58 -16.88 14.37
N GLU A 244 9.09 -17.17 15.58
CA GLU A 244 7.81 -17.85 15.79
C GLU A 244 6.63 -17.02 15.26
N PHE A 245 6.65 -15.69 15.51
CA PHE A 245 5.64 -14.78 14.98
C PHE A 245 5.64 -14.78 13.45
N VAL A 246 6.83 -14.71 12.84
CA VAL A 246 6.95 -14.70 11.37
C VAL A 246 6.46 -16.02 10.79
N ASP A 247 6.84 -17.15 11.37
CA ASP A 247 6.41 -18.46 10.88
C ASP A 247 4.90 -18.65 11.02
N GLU A 248 4.35 -18.40 12.21
CA GLU A 248 2.95 -18.63 12.51
C GLU A 248 2.02 -17.59 11.84
N HIS A 249 2.38 -16.31 11.92
CA HIS A 249 1.45 -15.25 11.55
C HIS A 249 1.67 -14.67 10.15
N VAL A 250 2.84 -14.91 9.56
CA VAL A 250 3.13 -14.43 8.20
C VAL A 250 3.18 -15.60 7.21
N ILE A 251 4.09 -16.55 7.42
CA ILE A 251 4.30 -17.64 6.46
C ILE A 251 3.11 -18.61 6.46
N SER A 252 2.70 -19.08 7.65
CA SER A 252 1.55 -19.97 7.79
C SER A 252 0.25 -19.32 7.29
N PHE A 253 0.07 -18.01 7.51
CA PHE A 253 -1.05 -17.25 6.93
C PHE A 253 -1.08 -17.34 5.41
N VAL A 254 0.06 -17.05 4.76
CA VAL A 254 0.16 -17.10 3.31
C VAL A 254 -0.11 -18.52 2.82
N ARG A 255 0.60 -19.53 3.37
CA ARG A 255 0.46 -20.92 2.93
C ARG A 255 -0.95 -21.47 3.10
N SER A 256 -1.61 -21.13 4.21
CA SER A 256 -3.02 -21.52 4.44
C SER A 256 -3.98 -20.93 3.42
N ALA A 257 -3.66 -19.74 2.87
CA ALA A 257 -4.51 -19.07 1.90
C ALA A 257 -4.31 -19.56 0.47
N VAL A 258 -3.08 -19.89 0.06
CA VAL A 258 -2.75 -20.07 -1.35
C VAL A 258 -2.18 -21.45 -1.71
N GLY A 259 -1.90 -22.28 -0.70
CA GLY A 259 -1.32 -23.62 -0.87
C GLY A 259 0.14 -23.58 -1.37
N GLU A 260 0.68 -24.76 -1.67
CA GLU A 260 2.06 -24.93 -2.12
C GLU A 260 2.27 -24.58 -3.60
N GLU A 261 1.20 -24.58 -4.40
CA GLU A 261 1.27 -24.32 -5.84
C GLU A 261 1.46 -22.83 -6.21
N CYS A 262 1.29 -21.91 -5.23
CA CYS A 262 1.50 -20.49 -5.47
C CYS A 262 2.95 -20.12 -5.17
N GLU A 263 3.56 -19.38 -6.09
CA GLU A 263 4.90 -18.87 -5.89
C GLU A 263 4.92 -17.84 -4.75
N VAL A 264 5.78 -18.08 -3.77
CA VAL A 264 5.95 -17.20 -2.61
C VAL A 264 7.42 -16.82 -2.48
N PHE A 265 7.70 -15.53 -2.57
CA PHE A 265 9.04 -14.97 -2.42
C PHE A 265 9.14 -14.21 -1.10
N ASN A 266 9.92 -14.73 -0.19
CA ASN A 266 10.14 -14.12 1.12
C ASN A 266 11.46 -13.34 1.14
N TYR A 267 11.37 -12.01 1.20
CA TYR A 267 12.49 -11.10 1.34
C TYR A 267 12.50 -10.38 2.70
N ILE A 268 11.62 -10.76 3.63
CA ILE A 268 11.39 -10.03 4.88
C ILE A 268 12.69 -9.78 5.67
N CYS A 269 13.65 -10.72 5.60
CA CYS A 269 14.96 -10.65 6.21
C CYS A 269 16.03 -11.20 5.25
N ASP A 270 15.96 -10.81 3.97
CA ASP A 270 16.93 -11.23 2.96
C ASP A 270 18.26 -10.48 3.15
N ASP A 271 19.39 -11.21 3.05
CA ASP A 271 20.73 -10.68 3.25
C ASP A 271 21.09 -9.54 2.31
N LEU A 272 20.46 -9.48 1.15
CA LEU A 272 20.63 -8.41 0.17
C LEU A 272 20.21 -7.04 0.70
N PHE A 273 19.37 -7.00 1.74
CA PHE A 273 18.78 -5.79 2.30
C PHE A 273 19.18 -5.57 3.77
N ARG A 274 20.43 -5.86 4.14
CA ARG A 274 20.91 -5.66 5.53
C ARG A 274 21.30 -4.22 5.85
N GLU A 275 21.66 -3.42 4.84
CA GLU A 275 22.27 -2.10 5.02
C GLU A 275 21.20 -1.00 5.11
N ASP A 276 21.42 -0.06 6.02
CA ASP A 276 20.55 1.11 6.26
C ASP A 276 20.28 1.92 4.99
N GLU A 277 21.23 1.95 4.07
CA GLU A 277 21.18 2.73 2.83
C GLU A 277 20.05 2.34 1.86
N TYR A 278 19.41 1.18 2.07
CA TYR A 278 18.27 0.72 1.26
C TYR A 278 16.92 1.16 1.82
N TYR A 279 16.91 1.80 2.98
CA TYR A 279 15.68 2.08 3.69
C TYR A 279 15.41 3.57 3.84
N ARG A 280 14.16 3.94 3.72
CA ARG A 280 13.63 5.25 4.09
C ARG A 280 13.30 5.31 5.59
N ASN A 281 12.79 4.21 6.11
CA ASN A 281 12.49 3.99 7.52
C ASN A 281 12.48 2.47 7.79
N ALA A 282 12.28 2.05 9.03
CA ALA A 282 12.37 0.64 9.39
C ALA A 282 11.37 -0.28 8.64
N PHE A 283 10.33 0.26 8.02
CA PHE A 283 9.30 -0.51 7.32
C PHE A 283 9.29 -0.33 5.79
N MET A 284 9.92 0.70 5.26
CA MET A 284 9.81 1.07 3.85
C MET A 284 11.18 1.24 3.21
N LEU A 285 11.34 0.73 2.01
CA LEU A 285 12.52 0.98 1.20
C LEU A 285 12.56 2.43 0.70
N ASN A 286 13.76 2.94 0.44
CA ASN A 286 13.98 4.16 -0.34
C ASN A 286 14.10 3.81 -1.84
N GLU A 287 14.37 4.78 -2.70
CA GLU A 287 14.49 4.55 -4.15
C GLU A 287 15.56 3.50 -4.50
N LYS A 288 16.73 3.54 -3.84
CA LYS A 288 17.83 2.59 -4.06
C LYS A 288 17.40 1.18 -3.71
N GLY A 289 16.80 1.00 -2.53
CA GLY A 289 16.29 -0.30 -2.07
C GLY A 289 15.14 -0.80 -2.96
N ALA A 290 14.24 0.07 -3.38
CA ALA A 290 13.13 -0.29 -4.26
C ALA A 290 13.60 -0.77 -5.64
N GLY A 291 14.56 -0.07 -6.25
CA GLY A 291 15.16 -0.49 -7.52
C GLY A 291 15.82 -1.86 -7.41
N LEU A 292 16.68 -2.04 -6.39
CA LEU A 292 17.37 -3.32 -6.13
C LEU A 292 16.37 -4.46 -5.88
N PHE A 293 15.34 -4.21 -5.08
CA PHE A 293 14.32 -5.22 -4.76
C PHE A 293 13.52 -5.62 -6.01
N THR A 294 13.05 -4.62 -6.76
CA THR A 294 12.25 -4.88 -7.96
C THR A 294 13.06 -5.69 -8.98
N GLU A 295 14.30 -5.30 -9.25
CA GLU A 295 15.16 -6.01 -10.18
C GLU A 295 15.46 -7.44 -9.71
N SER A 296 15.84 -7.64 -8.44
CA SER A 296 16.08 -8.96 -7.86
C SER A 296 14.86 -9.87 -7.97
N LEU A 297 13.66 -9.36 -7.64
CA LEU A 297 12.43 -10.12 -7.74
C LEU A 297 12.10 -10.49 -9.20
N LEU A 298 12.18 -9.54 -10.12
CA LEU A 298 11.85 -9.79 -11.53
C LEU A 298 12.82 -10.78 -12.19
N LYS A 299 14.10 -10.78 -11.81
CA LYS A 299 15.07 -11.82 -12.22
C LYS A 299 14.68 -13.19 -11.69
N ARG A 300 14.31 -13.31 -10.40
CA ARG A 300 13.83 -14.59 -9.83
C ARG A 300 12.54 -15.08 -10.49
N LEU A 301 11.70 -14.17 -10.98
CA LEU A 301 10.48 -14.47 -11.73
C LEU A 301 10.73 -14.81 -13.20
N ALA A 302 11.95 -14.68 -13.69
CA ALA A 302 12.35 -14.82 -15.09
C ALA A 302 11.54 -13.90 -16.03
N ILE A 303 11.31 -12.66 -15.60
CA ILE A 303 10.60 -11.63 -16.35
C ILE A 303 11.58 -10.67 -17.05
N VAL A 304 12.73 -10.43 -16.44
CA VAL A 304 13.85 -9.61 -16.95
C VAL A 304 15.17 -10.36 -16.80
#